data_96a082e1a6c2b0179b4dc93f11f22022
#
_entry.id   96a082e1a6c2b0179b4dc93f11f22022
#
_cell.length_a   1.000
_cell.length_b   1.000
_cell.length_c   1.000
_cell.angle_alpha   90.00
_cell.angle_beta   90.00
_cell.angle_gamma   90.00
#
_symmetry.space_group_name_H-M   'P 1'
#
loop_
_entity.id
_entity.type
_entity.pdbx_description
1 polymer ?
#
loop_
_entity_poly.entity_id
_entity_poly.type
_entity_poly.pdbx_seq_one_letter_code
_entity_poly.pdbx_strand_id
1 'polypeptide(L)'
;MNKIIAAALTALFLISGVVIAAEQDQLDHPSCSYCGMNRVKFAHSRMLIEYAEGPSVGTCSIHCTALEFANAIDRLPVTIKVGELNSKMLIDAEQAVWVLGGDRPGVMTKRAKWAFADQAAAAEFIASHGGEIIDFEQAMTATYEDMYRDTKMIRAKRAAKKKMMPQ
;
A
#
# COMPACT_ATOMS: atom_id res chain seq x y z
N MET A 1 42.08 -18.03 -0.31
CA MET A 1 40.86 -18.42 0.46
C MET A 1 40.25 -17.25 1.21
N ASN A 2 40.98 -16.35 1.84
CA ASN A 2 40.41 -15.27 2.68
C ASN A 2 39.66 -14.16 1.94
N LYS A 3 39.93 -13.89 0.66
CA LYS A 3 39.26 -12.84 -0.11
C LYS A 3 37.85 -13.23 -0.57
N ILE A 4 37.58 -14.51 -0.81
CA ILE A 4 36.27 -15.03 -1.23
C ILE A 4 35.29 -15.05 -0.04
N ILE A 5 35.80 -15.37 1.15
CA ILE A 5 34.98 -15.38 2.39
C ILE A 5 34.58 -13.96 2.79
N ALA A 6 35.42 -12.96 2.60
CA ALA A 6 35.10 -11.56 2.88
C ALA A 6 34.01 -11.01 1.94
N ALA A 7 34.06 -11.37 0.64
CA ALA A 7 33.03 -10.96 -0.34
C ALA A 7 31.66 -11.59 -0.06
N ALA A 8 31.64 -12.85 0.37
CA ALA A 8 30.38 -13.54 0.72
C ALA A 8 29.72 -12.97 1.99
N LEU A 9 30.52 -12.57 2.98
CA LEU A 9 30.03 -11.93 4.20
C LEU A 9 29.45 -10.53 3.95
N THR A 10 30.09 -9.76 3.04
CA THR A 10 29.62 -8.40 2.69
C THR A 10 28.28 -8.46 1.90
N ALA A 11 28.13 -9.43 1.00
CA ALA A 11 26.88 -9.64 0.26
C ALA A 11 25.72 -10.07 1.17
N LEU A 12 25.99 -10.89 2.18
CA LEU A 12 24.98 -11.36 3.14
C LEU A 12 24.48 -10.21 4.03
N PHE A 13 25.36 -9.25 4.38
CA PHE A 13 24.96 -8.09 5.20
C PHE A 13 24.07 -7.09 4.46
N LEU A 14 24.26 -6.94 3.13
CA LEU A 14 23.42 -6.04 2.31
C LEU A 14 21.98 -6.56 2.15
N ILE A 15 21.80 -7.88 2.08
CA ILE A 15 20.46 -8.49 1.97
C ILE A 15 19.68 -8.34 3.29
N SER A 16 20.35 -8.45 4.43
CA SER A 16 19.73 -8.29 5.75
C SER A 16 19.18 -6.87 5.99
N GLY A 17 19.84 -5.83 5.44
CA GLY A 17 19.42 -4.44 5.59
C GLY A 17 18.10 -4.12 4.89
N VAL A 18 17.81 -4.75 3.75
CA VAL A 18 16.57 -4.51 2.98
C VAL A 18 15.36 -5.13 3.69
N VAL A 19 15.49 -6.31 4.27
CA VAL A 19 14.40 -6.96 5.01
C VAL A 19 14.04 -6.18 6.28
N ILE A 20 15.03 -5.67 7.00
CA ILE A 20 14.80 -4.85 8.22
C ILE A 20 14.05 -3.56 7.88
N ALA A 21 14.39 -2.88 6.79
CA ALA A 21 13.72 -1.65 6.38
C ALA A 21 12.26 -1.87 6.00
N ALA A 22 11.90 -3.02 5.43
CA ALA A 22 10.52 -3.34 5.04
C ALA A 22 9.61 -3.62 6.26
N GLU A 23 10.14 -4.11 7.35
CA GLU A 23 9.39 -4.38 8.57
C GLU A 23 9.28 -3.14 9.47
N GLN A 24 10.25 -2.23 9.43
CA GLN A 24 10.30 -1.06 10.30
C GLN A 24 9.07 -0.18 10.17
N ASP A 25 8.56 0.06 8.95
CA ASP A 25 7.35 0.86 8.72
C ASP A 25 6.09 0.26 9.38
N GLN A 26 6.08 -1.05 9.57
CA GLN A 26 4.97 -1.74 10.24
C GLN A 26 5.11 -1.70 11.77
N LEU A 27 6.32 -1.60 12.29
CA LEU A 27 6.57 -1.39 13.71
C LEU A 27 6.23 0.04 14.11
N ASP A 28 6.64 1.02 13.31
CA ASP A 28 6.38 2.45 13.55
C ASP A 28 4.91 2.80 13.34
N HIS A 29 4.26 2.16 12.38
CA HIS A 29 2.86 2.36 12.01
C HIS A 29 2.10 1.02 11.96
N PRO A 30 1.82 0.36 13.09
CA PRO A 30 1.16 -0.96 13.10
C PRO A 30 -0.28 -0.91 12.60
N SER A 31 -0.91 0.26 12.69
CA SER A 31 -2.30 0.50 12.29
C SER A 31 -2.43 1.68 11.35
N CYS A 32 -3.41 1.62 10.47
CA CYS A 32 -3.76 2.73 9.57
C CYS A 32 -4.21 3.95 10.38
N SER A 33 -3.61 5.11 10.12
CA SER A 33 -3.90 6.38 10.81
C SER A 33 -5.36 6.83 10.68
N TYR A 34 -6.07 6.42 9.61
CA TYR A 34 -7.46 6.81 9.35
C TYR A 34 -8.50 5.80 9.79
N CYS A 35 -8.28 4.53 9.54
CA CYS A 35 -9.33 3.52 9.74
C CYS A 35 -8.99 2.47 10.80
N GLY A 36 -7.77 2.47 11.37
CA GLY A 36 -7.31 1.55 12.39
C GLY A 36 -7.03 0.12 11.89
N MET A 37 -7.07 -0.14 10.58
CA MET A 37 -6.76 -1.47 10.04
C MET A 37 -5.29 -1.82 10.25
N ASN A 38 -5.04 -3.08 10.66
CA ASN A 38 -3.70 -3.61 10.88
C ASN A 38 -2.90 -3.63 9.58
N ARG A 39 -1.78 -2.91 9.52
CA ARG A 39 -0.96 -2.74 8.32
C ARG A 39 -0.10 -3.98 7.99
N VAL A 40 0.19 -4.84 8.96
CA VAL A 40 0.84 -6.14 8.72
C VAL A 40 -0.10 -7.07 7.94
N LYS A 41 -1.38 -7.16 8.35
CA LYS A 41 -2.39 -7.95 7.65
C LYS A 41 -2.64 -7.43 6.22
N PHE A 42 -2.55 -6.13 6.01
CA PHE A 42 -2.75 -5.46 4.73
C PHE A 42 -1.43 -4.99 4.11
N ALA A 43 -0.35 -5.73 4.35
CA ALA A 43 0.98 -5.40 3.86
C ALA A 43 1.04 -5.19 2.33
N HIS A 44 0.23 -5.92 1.57
CA HIS A 44 0.13 -5.89 0.12
C HIS A 44 -0.57 -4.65 -0.48
N SER A 45 -0.99 -3.72 0.34
CA SER A 45 -1.68 -2.49 -0.09
C SER A 45 -1.37 -1.31 0.82
N ARG A 46 -0.61 -1.54 1.90
CA ARG A 46 -0.26 -0.48 2.84
C ARG A 46 0.53 0.62 2.14
N MET A 47 0.40 1.83 2.63
CA MET A 47 1.21 2.94 2.12
C MET A 47 1.90 3.66 3.27
N LEU A 48 3.02 4.29 2.94
CA LEU A 48 3.79 5.15 3.82
C LEU A 48 4.05 6.46 3.10
N ILE A 49 3.68 7.57 3.73
CA ILE A 49 3.92 8.92 3.24
C ILE A 49 4.94 9.57 4.17
N GLU A 50 6.07 9.98 3.63
CA GLU A 50 7.09 10.75 4.32
C GLU A 50 7.00 12.19 3.84
N TYR A 51 6.98 13.14 4.77
CA TYR A 51 6.84 14.57 4.49
C TYR A 51 8.16 15.30 4.72
N ALA A 52 8.32 16.45 4.08
CA ALA A 52 9.49 17.32 4.29
C ALA A 52 9.64 17.73 5.77
N GLU A 53 8.51 17.90 6.45
CA GLU A 53 8.46 18.24 7.87
C GLU A 53 7.41 17.40 8.59
N GLY A 54 7.71 17.11 9.87
CA GLY A 54 6.81 16.34 10.74
C GLY A 54 6.87 14.84 10.54
N PRO A 55 6.00 14.09 11.23
CA PRO A 55 6.03 12.62 11.21
C PRO A 55 5.52 12.06 9.89
N SER A 56 6.01 10.88 9.52
CA SER A 56 5.44 10.06 8.44
C SER A 56 4.04 9.56 8.80
N VAL A 57 3.27 9.16 7.79
CA VAL A 57 1.90 8.65 7.95
C VAL A 57 1.75 7.29 7.29
N GLY A 58 1.33 6.30 8.09
CA GLY A 58 1.07 4.95 7.64
C GLY A 58 -0.42 4.71 7.37
N THR A 59 -0.78 4.30 6.15
CA THR A 59 -2.16 3.95 5.78
C THR A 59 -2.28 2.48 5.34
N CYS A 60 -3.50 1.95 5.28
CA CYS A 60 -3.73 0.56 4.87
C CYS A 60 -3.90 0.38 3.36
N SER A 61 -4.17 1.46 2.64
CA SER A 61 -4.39 1.45 1.19
C SER A 61 -4.46 2.86 0.63
N ILE A 62 -4.43 2.98 -0.69
CA ILE A 62 -4.59 4.23 -1.42
C ILE A 62 -5.88 4.99 -1.06
N HIS A 63 -6.96 4.30 -0.67
CA HIS A 63 -8.19 4.96 -0.17
C HIS A 63 -7.91 5.85 1.05
N CYS A 64 -7.17 5.36 2.03
CA CYS A 64 -6.83 6.14 3.22
C CYS A 64 -5.71 7.15 2.95
N THR A 65 -4.84 6.91 1.97
CA THR A 65 -3.85 7.87 1.48
C THR A 65 -4.53 9.07 0.80
N ALA A 66 -5.58 8.85 0.02
CA ALA A 66 -6.37 9.93 -0.57
C ALA A 66 -7.04 10.81 0.52
N LEU A 67 -7.46 10.22 1.64
CA LEU A 67 -7.95 10.99 2.79
C LEU A 67 -6.83 11.80 3.45
N GLU A 68 -5.61 11.25 3.57
CA GLU A 68 -4.45 11.98 4.08
C GLU A 68 -4.17 13.21 3.23
N PHE A 69 -4.03 13.05 1.92
CA PHE A 69 -3.73 14.16 1.01
C PHE A 69 -4.82 15.24 1.01
N ALA A 70 -6.09 14.86 1.15
CA ALA A 70 -7.18 15.82 1.24
C ALA A 70 -7.20 16.60 2.56
N ASN A 71 -6.63 16.05 3.65
CA ASN A 71 -6.60 16.67 4.97
C ASN A 71 -5.28 17.38 5.29
N ALA A 72 -4.21 17.09 4.55
CA ALA A 72 -2.86 17.61 4.78
C ALA A 72 -2.34 18.38 3.55
N ILE A 73 -3.17 19.27 3.02
CA ILE A 73 -2.90 20.05 1.79
C ILE A 73 -1.64 20.93 1.92
N ASP A 74 -1.33 21.40 3.13
CA ASP A 74 -0.21 22.26 3.46
C ASP A 74 1.10 21.51 3.71
N ARG A 75 1.06 20.16 3.75
CA ARG A 75 2.24 19.32 3.95
C ARG A 75 2.79 18.85 2.62
N LEU A 76 4.11 18.97 2.42
CA LEU A 76 4.80 18.54 1.21
C LEU A 76 5.27 17.07 1.35
N PRO A 77 4.66 16.10 0.63
CA PRO A 77 5.17 14.74 0.58
C PRO A 77 6.54 14.73 -0.15
N VAL A 78 7.53 14.04 0.41
CA VAL A 78 8.84 13.83 -0.22
C VAL A 78 9.03 12.41 -0.72
N THR A 79 8.34 11.44 -0.09
CA THR A 79 8.23 10.07 -0.61
C THR A 79 6.83 9.51 -0.38
N ILE A 80 6.34 8.77 -1.35
CA ILE A 80 5.09 8.02 -1.26
C ILE A 80 5.41 6.58 -1.62
N LYS A 81 5.25 5.67 -0.65
CA LYS A 81 5.55 4.25 -0.85
C LYS A 81 4.29 3.42 -0.75
N VAL A 82 4.24 2.32 -1.50
CA VAL A 82 3.13 1.37 -1.49
C VAL A 82 3.62 -0.06 -1.34
N GLY A 83 2.90 -0.90 -0.62
CA GLY A 83 3.14 -2.33 -0.55
C GLY A 83 2.85 -2.99 -1.89
N GLU A 84 3.88 -3.54 -2.50
CA GLU A 84 3.77 -4.33 -3.73
C GLU A 84 2.95 -5.60 -3.46
N LEU A 85 2.05 -5.95 -4.39
CA LEU A 85 1.04 -7.00 -4.16
C LEU A 85 1.63 -8.36 -3.79
N ASN A 86 2.70 -8.78 -4.47
CA ASN A 86 3.27 -10.12 -4.33
C ASN A 86 4.30 -10.19 -3.20
N SER A 87 5.31 -9.33 -3.25
CA SER A 87 6.42 -9.29 -2.29
C SER A 87 6.03 -8.66 -0.96
N LYS A 88 5.01 -7.80 -0.95
CA LYS A 88 4.60 -6.98 0.19
C LYS A 88 5.66 -5.97 0.64
N MET A 89 6.73 -5.81 -0.13
CA MET A 89 7.75 -4.81 0.09
C MET A 89 7.22 -3.42 -0.26
N LEU A 90 7.69 -2.39 0.44
CA LEU A 90 7.39 -1.01 0.05
C LEU A 90 8.22 -0.63 -1.18
N ILE A 91 7.53 -0.22 -2.23
CA ILE A 91 8.11 0.35 -3.45
C ILE A 91 7.63 1.80 -3.61
N ASP A 92 8.30 2.57 -4.44
CA ASP A 92 7.87 3.91 -4.80
C ASP A 92 6.51 3.85 -5.49
N ALA A 93 5.53 4.60 -4.98
CA ALA A 93 4.15 4.55 -5.47
C ALA A 93 3.99 5.22 -6.84
N GLU A 94 4.80 6.26 -7.13
CA GLU A 94 4.75 7.01 -8.37
C GLU A 94 5.45 6.27 -9.52
N GLN A 95 6.43 5.40 -9.19
CA GLN A 95 7.12 4.56 -10.16
C GLN A 95 6.48 3.17 -10.33
N ALA A 96 5.61 2.78 -9.41
CA ALA A 96 4.93 1.48 -9.47
C ALA A 96 4.01 1.37 -10.69
N VAL A 97 3.86 0.16 -11.22
CA VAL A 97 2.82 -0.17 -12.19
C VAL A 97 1.54 -0.48 -11.42
N TRP A 98 0.50 0.29 -11.65
CA TRP A 98 -0.78 0.07 -10.98
C TRP A 98 -1.74 -0.71 -11.87
N VAL A 99 -2.57 -1.54 -11.25
CA VAL A 99 -3.70 -2.21 -11.90
C VAL A 99 -4.99 -1.79 -11.23
N LEU A 100 -5.92 -1.26 -12.04
CA LEU A 100 -7.26 -0.86 -11.62
C LEU A 100 -8.27 -1.97 -11.93
N GLY A 101 -9.05 -2.37 -10.93
CA GLY A 101 -10.13 -3.34 -11.10
C GLY A 101 -9.68 -4.79 -10.92
N GLY A 102 -10.24 -5.68 -11.74
CA GLY A 102 -10.11 -7.12 -11.59
C GLY A 102 -11.11 -7.71 -10.59
N ASP A 103 -11.09 -9.04 -10.45
CA ASP A 103 -12.03 -9.80 -9.62
C ASP A 103 -11.60 -9.92 -8.15
N ARG A 104 -10.35 -9.60 -7.82
CA ARG A 104 -9.88 -9.63 -6.43
C ARG A 104 -10.44 -8.46 -5.61
N PRO A 105 -10.98 -8.74 -4.41
CA PRO A 105 -11.54 -7.70 -3.56
C PRO A 105 -10.49 -6.67 -3.14
N GLY A 106 -10.72 -5.40 -3.44
CA GLY A 106 -9.85 -4.30 -3.05
C GLY A 106 -9.86 -4.01 -1.55
N VAL A 107 -8.83 -3.34 -1.07
CA VAL A 107 -8.72 -2.88 0.32
C VAL A 107 -9.39 -1.52 0.45
N MET A 108 -10.46 -1.45 1.23
CA MET A 108 -11.28 -0.25 1.46
C MET A 108 -12.01 0.29 0.19
N THR A 109 -12.08 -0.50 -0.88
CA THR A 109 -12.71 -0.11 -2.15
C THR A 109 -13.36 -1.31 -2.81
N LYS A 110 -14.35 -1.07 -3.68
CA LYS A 110 -14.89 -2.10 -4.58
C LYS A 110 -14.01 -2.25 -5.82
N ARG A 111 -13.56 -1.14 -6.40
CA ARG A 111 -12.67 -1.12 -7.57
C ARG A 111 -11.24 -1.15 -7.07
N ALA A 112 -10.66 -2.35 -7.04
CA ALA A 112 -9.33 -2.59 -6.49
C ALA A 112 -8.25 -1.73 -7.19
N LYS A 113 -7.20 -1.37 -6.46
CA LYS A 113 -6.00 -0.73 -6.97
C LYS A 113 -4.82 -1.50 -6.39
N TRP A 114 -4.05 -2.16 -7.25
CA TRP A 114 -2.92 -3.00 -6.89
C TRP A 114 -1.64 -2.46 -7.48
N ALA A 115 -0.57 -2.41 -6.69
CA ALA A 115 0.74 -1.93 -7.13
C ALA A 115 1.68 -3.11 -7.39
N PHE A 116 2.45 -3.02 -8.46
CA PHE A 116 3.45 -3.99 -8.89
C PHE A 116 4.79 -3.30 -9.13
N ALA A 117 5.87 -4.04 -8.93
CA ALA A 117 7.22 -3.53 -9.17
C ALA A 117 7.53 -3.35 -10.67
N ASP A 118 6.88 -4.16 -11.52
CA ASP A 118 7.13 -4.14 -12.97
C ASP A 118 5.90 -4.54 -13.78
N GLN A 119 5.96 -4.28 -15.10
CA GLN A 119 4.88 -4.55 -16.03
C GLN A 119 4.61 -6.05 -16.23
N ALA A 120 5.60 -6.91 -16.09
CA ALA A 120 5.42 -8.35 -16.30
C ALA A 120 4.54 -8.94 -15.19
N ALA A 121 4.80 -8.57 -13.94
CA ALA A 121 3.97 -8.97 -12.79
C ALA A 121 2.53 -8.41 -12.89
N ALA A 122 2.37 -7.18 -13.35
CA ALA A 122 1.06 -6.58 -13.58
C ALA A 122 0.29 -7.31 -14.71
N ALA A 123 0.96 -7.66 -15.80
CA ALA A 123 0.35 -8.38 -16.92
C ALA A 123 -0.07 -9.79 -16.53
N GLU A 124 0.74 -10.51 -15.75
CA GLU A 124 0.40 -11.83 -15.21
C GLU A 124 -0.85 -11.76 -14.32
N PHE A 125 -0.91 -10.75 -13.46
CA PHE A 125 -2.09 -10.51 -12.63
C PHE A 125 -3.34 -10.26 -13.49
N ILE A 126 -3.26 -9.39 -14.50
CA ILE A 126 -4.38 -9.07 -15.40
C ILE A 126 -4.85 -10.31 -16.17
N ALA A 127 -3.93 -11.13 -16.65
CA ALA A 127 -4.27 -12.38 -17.34
C ALA A 127 -5.11 -13.32 -16.48
N SER A 128 -4.90 -13.30 -15.15
CA SER A 128 -5.58 -14.17 -14.19
C SER A 128 -6.82 -13.55 -13.56
N HIS A 129 -6.84 -12.23 -13.39
CA HIS A 129 -7.83 -11.53 -12.57
C HIS A 129 -8.55 -10.39 -13.29
N GLY A 130 -8.13 -10.05 -14.52
CA GLY A 130 -8.62 -8.87 -15.20
C GLY A 130 -8.08 -7.56 -14.61
N GLY A 131 -8.63 -6.45 -15.09
CA GLY A 131 -8.20 -5.10 -14.73
C GLY A 131 -7.46 -4.42 -15.88
N GLU A 132 -6.97 -3.21 -15.65
CA GLU A 132 -6.25 -2.40 -16.62
C GLU A 132 -5.02 -1.76 -15.98
N ILE A 133 -3.94 -1.62 -16.75
CA ILE A 133 -2.73 -0.92 -16.31
C ILE A 133 -3.01 0.57 -16.30
N ILE A 134 -2.63 1.21 -15.20
CA ILE A 134 -2.71 2.65 -14.98
C ILE A 134 -1.43 3.12 -14.27
N ASP A 135 -1.25 4.43 -14.18
CA ASP A 135 -0.23 5.06 -13.34
C ASP A 135 -0.78 5.45 -11.95
N PHE A 136 0.08 6.01 -11.10
CA PHE A 136 -0.30 6.44 -9.75
C PHE A 136 -1.31 7.58 -9.75
N GLU A 137 -1.18 8.55 -10.64
CA GLU A 137 -2.10 9.69 -10.74
C GLU A 137 -3.50 9.23 -11.14
N GLN A 138 -3.59 8.32 -12.10
CA GLN A 138 -4.85 7.67 -12.49
C GLN A 138 -5.44 6.84 -11.34
N ALA A 139 -4.60 6.14 -10.57
CA ALA A 139 -5.04 5.38 -9.39
C ALA A 139 -5.60 6.30 -8.30
N MET A 140 -4.97 7.46 -8.07
CA MET A 140 -5.46 8.49 -7.14
C MET A 140 -6.77 9.10 -7.63
N THR A 141 -6.86 9.47 -8.91
CA THR A 141 -8.09 10.00 -9.54
C THR A 141 -9.25 9.02 -9.37
N ALA A 142 -9.03 7.75 -9.74
CA ALA A 142 -10.02 6.69 -9.55
C ALA A 142 -10.41 6.48 -8.07
N THR A 143 -9.49 6.74 -7.15
CA THR A 143 -9.77 6.65 -5.71
C THR A 143 -10.69 7.76 -5.24
N TYR A 144 -10.47 9.01 -5.68
CA TYR A 144 -11.37 10.13 -5.38
C TYR A 144 -12.75 9.95 -6.00
N GLU A 145 -12.85 9.47 -7.23
CA GLU A 145 -14.12 9.13 -7.88
C GLU A 145 -14.93 8.10 -7.09
N ASP A 146 -14.25 7.09 -6.54
CA ASP A 146 -14.86 6.01 -5.77
C ASP A 146 -15.19 6.40 -4.33
N MET A 147 -14.59 7.46 -3.78
CA MET A 147 -14.53 7.78 -2.36
C MET A 147 -15.90 7.73 -1.66
N TYR A 148 -16.90 8.35 -2.22
CA TYR A 148 -18.24 8.39 -1.62
C TYR A 148 -18.90 6.99 -1.58
N ARG A 149 -18.82 6.25 -2.67
CA ARG A 149 -19.40 4.89 -2.78
C ARG A 149 -18.70 3.91 -1.83
N ASP A 150 -17.39 3.99 -1.78
CA ASP A 150 -16.56 3.15 -0.91
C ASP A 150 -16.82 3.46 0.56
N THR A 151 -16.92 4.74 0.93
CA THR A 151 -17.24 5.16 2.30
C THR A 151 -18.61 4.63 2.74
N LYS A 152 -19.64 4.68 1.86
CA LYS A 152 -20.96 4.08 2.14
C LYS A 152 -20.85 2.57 2.40
N MET A 153 -20.14 1.85 1.51
CA MET A 153 -19.92 0.40 1.66
C MET A 153 -19.19 0.06 2.98
N ILE A 154 -18.14 0.80 3.31
CA ILE A 154 -17.35 0.59 4.52
C ILE A 154 -18.22 0.78 5.77
N ARG A 155 -18.99 1.86 5.83
CA ARG A 155 -19.93 2.13 6.93
C ARG A 155 -20.96 1.03 7.08
N ALA A 156 -21.55 0.57 5.98
CA ALA A 156 -22.51 -0.53 5.98
C ALA A 156 -21.89 -1.85 6.53
N LYS A 157 -20.70 -2.22 6.05
CA LYS A 157 -19.97 -3.40 6.54
C LYS A 157 -19.62 -3.29 8.04
N ARG A 158 -19.19 -2.13 8.51
CA ARG A 158 -18.90 -1.89 9.93
C ARG A 158 -20.15 -1.99 10.80
N ALA A 159 -21.26 -1.41 10.36
CA ALA A 159 -22.54 -1.49 11.06
C ALA A 159 -23.05 -2.94 11.16
N ALA A 160 -22.97 -3.71 10.06
CA ALA A 160 -23.34 -5.13 10.05
C ALA A 160 -22.47 -5.93 11.02
N LYS A 161 -21.14 -5.74 11.01
CA LYS A 161 -20.22 -6.42 11.92
C LYS A 161 -20.53 -6.12 13.39
N LYS A 162 -20.83 -4.84 13.73
CA LYS A 162 -21.18 -4.43 15.09
C LYS A 162 -22.44 -5.14 15.61
N LYS A 163 -23.45 -5.36 14.72
CA LYS A 163 -24.69 -6.08 15.08
C LYS A 163 -24.45 -7.59 15.33
N MET A 164 -23.40 -8.17 14.75
CA MET A 164 -23.09 -9.59 14.87
C MET A 164 -22.18 -9.92 16.07
N MET A 165 -21.60 -8.92 16.73
CA MET A 165 -20.79 -9.12 17.93
C MET A 165 -21.72 -9.15 19.14
N PRO A 166 -21.71 -10.24 19.97
CA PRO A 166 -22.45 -10.26 21.24
C PRO A 166 -21.96 -9.12 22.14
N GLN A 167 -22.88 -8.49 22.85
CA GLN A 167 -22.59 -7.51 23.91
C GLN A 167 -21.96 -8.21 25.12
#